data_30b3e480dd4d77cf6a5e6b7c53aeec05
#
_entry.id   30b3e480dd4d77cf6a5e6b7c53aeec05
#
_cell.length_a   1.000
_cell.length_b   1.000
_cell.length_c   1.000
_cell.angle_alpha   90.00
_cell.angle_beta   90.00
_cell.angle_gamma   90.00
#
_symmetry.space_group_name_H-M   'P 1'
#
loop_
_entity.id
_entity.type
_entity.pdbx_description
1 polymer ?
#
loop_
_entity_poly.entity_id
_entity_poly.type
_entity_poly.pdbx_seq_one_letter_code
_entity_poly.pdbx_strand_id
1 'polypeptide(L)'
;IKLRHPDTVEEFKGLMGVPTLTDDPIAHGAGLHLSTYKSFLQAHVDYQRHPHLPDKERRLNAILFMHDRWEKEWGGDLLLCDMNGKAIVEIEPKPGRLTLFECGSDSMHGVRVIKEKQAVRLSCAVYYLADTRATATRTRAMFLPNRSRGGVPVEVA
;
A
#
# COMPACT_ATOMS: atom_id res chain seq x y z
N ILE A 1 0.44 9.46 -15.99
CA ILE A 1 1.64 8.90 -15.34
C ILE A 1 1.80 7.48 -15.82
N LYS A 2 3.00 7.14 -16.30
CA LYS A 2 3.32 5.79 -16.77
C LYS A 2 4.07 5.05 -15.67
N LEU A 3 3.39 4.64 -14.61
CA LEU A 3 4.01 4.05 -13.42
C LEU A 3 4.96 2.88 -13.74
N ARG A 4 4.65 2.08 -14.75
CA ARG A 4 5.45 0.92 -15.15
C ARG A 4 6.47 1.21 -16.28
N HIS A 5 6.63 2.47 -16.68
CA HIS A 5 7.60 2.84 -17.71
C HIS A 5 9.04 2.68 -17.17
N PRO A 6 10.00 2.22 -17.99
CA PRO A 6 11.39 2.05 -17.55
C PRO A 6 11.99 3.30 -16.89
N ASP A 7 11.77 4.48 -17.45
CA ASP A 7 12.27 5.74 -16.89
C ASP A 7 11.73 5.98 -15.45
N THR A 8 10.45 5.67 -15.22
CA THR A 8 9.85 5.78 -13.88
C THR A 8 10.47 4.79 -12.89
N VAL A 9 10.77 3.57 -13.36
CA VAL A 9 11.48 2.59 -12.54
C VAL A 9 12.87 3.06 -12.17
N GLU A 10 13.62 3.64 -13.13
CA GLU A 10 14.96 4.20 -12.88
C GLU A 10 14.90 5.37 -11.88
N GLU A 11 13.91 6.24 -12.02
CA GLU A 11 13.68 7.34 -11.07
C GLU A 11 13.42 6.81 -9.65
N PHE A 12 12.58 5.76 -9.51
CA PHE A 12 12.29 5.16 -8.22
C PHE A 12 13.48 4.39 -7.64
N LYS A 13 14.35 3.79 -8.47
CA LYS A 13 15.63 3.21 -8.00
C LYS A 13 16.46 4.25 -7.28
N GLY A 14 16.65 5.42 -7.93
CA GLY A 14 17.41 6.52 -7.35
C GLY A 14 16.79 7.07 -6.08
N LEU A 15 15.49 7.32 -6.11
CA LEU A 15 14.75 7.90 -4.99
C LEU A 15 14.73 6.99 -3.74
N MET A 16 14.58 5.68 -3.96
CA MET A 16 14.46 4.70 -2.88
C MET A 16 15.79 4.01 -2.50
N GLY A 17 16.87 4.27 -3.24
CA GLY A 17 18.16 3.63 -3.01
C GLY A 17 18.15 2.11 -3.24
N VAL A 18 17.31 1.61 -4.16
CA VAL A 18 17.16 0.19 -4.47
C VAL A 18 17.62 -0.10 -5.90
N PRO A 19 18.92 -0.36 -6.14
CA PRO A 19 19.48 -0.48 -7.49
C PRO A 19 18.92 -1.66 -8.30
N THR A 20 18.45 -2.72 -7.63
CA THR A 20 17.87 -3.91 -8.28
C THR A 20 16.35 -3.81 -8.48
N LEU A 21 15.76 -2.64 -8.26
CA LEU A 21 14.33 -2.42 -8.45
C LEU A 21 13.93 -2.65 -9.91
N THR A 22 12.85 -3.39 -10.12
CA THR A 22 12.28 -3.67 -11.44
C THR A 22 10.77 -3.55 -11.41
N ASP A 23 10.16 -3.35 -12.57
CA ASP A 23 8.71 -3.55 -12.71
C ASP A 23 8.36 -5.03 -12.48
N ASP A 24 7.12 -5.28 -12.05
CA ASP A 24 6.56 -6.63 -12.02
C ASP A 24 5.96 -6.96 -13.40
N PRO A 25 6.56 -7.86 -14.19
CA PRO A 25 6.13 -8.12 -15.56
C PRO A 25 4.70 -8.67 -15.66
N ILE A 26 4.23 -9.34 -14.61
CA ILE A 26 2.87 -9.90 -14.56
C ILE A 26 1.90 -9.06 -13.73
N ALA A 27 2.37 -7.93 -13.16
CA ALA A 27 1.56 -7.01 -12.36
C ALA A 27 0.79 -7.70 -11.22
N HIS A 28 1.40 -8.67 -10.54
CA HIS A 28 0.73 -9.47 -9.53
C HIS A 28 0.28 -8.63 -8.33
N GLY A 29 -1.04 -8.57 -8.11
CA GLY A 29 -1.66 -7.77 -7.06
C GLY A 29 -1.76 -6.26 -7.36
N ALA A 30 -1.24 -5.80 -8.49
CA ALA A 30 -1.46 -4.44 -8.95
C ALA A 30 -2.89 -4.25 -9.47
N GLY A 31 -3.44 -3.04 -9.35
CA GLY A 31 -4.77 -2.77 -9.89
C GLY A 31 -5.42 -1.49 -9.38
N LEU A 32 -6.65 -1.30 -9.81
CA LEU A 32 -7.51 -0.22 -9.36
C LEU A 32 -8.29 -0.65 -8.12
N HIS A 33 -8.25 0.19 -7.09
CA HIS A 33 -8.98 0.01 -5.85
C HIS A 33 -10.04 1.10 -5.74
N LEU A 34 -11.30 0.69 -5.68
CA LEU A 34 -12.43 1.57 -5.44
C LEU A 34 -12.98 1.29 -4.05
N SER A 35 -13.04 2.31 -3.22
CA SER A 35 -13.56 2.24 -1.86
C SER A 35 -14.58 3.35 -1.62
N THR A 36 -15.63 3.05 -0.87
CA THR A 36 -16.74 3.95 -0.61
C THR A 36 -17.02 4.04 0.89
N TYR A 37 -18.12 4.68 1.26
CA TYR A 37 -18.56 4.82 2.65
C TYR A 37 -18.44 3.54 3.47
N LYS A 38 -17.88 3.65 4.66
CA LYS A 38 -17.56 2.55 5.61
C LYS A 38 -16.49 1.58 5.15
N SER A 39 -15.95 1.70 3.95
CA SER A 39 -14.78 0.90 3.55
C SER A 39 -13.56 1.29 4.38
N PHE A 40 -12.75 0.30 4.69
CA PHE A 40 -11.44 0.43 5.32
C PHE A 40 -10.55 -0.73 4.90
N LEU A 41 -9.28 -0.64 5.18
CA LEU A 41 -8.36 -1.76 5.04
C LEU A 41 -7.64 -1.96 6.37
N GLN A 42 -7.82 -3.13 6.95
CA GLN A 42 -7.19 -3.48 8.23
C GLN A 42 -5.66 -3.41 8.11
N ALA A 43 -5.00 -2.98 9.19
CA ALA A 43 -3.56 -2.93 9.23
C ALA A 43 -2.96 -4.32 8.97
N HIS A 44 -2.05 -4.38 8.00
CA HIS A 44 -1.43 -5.61 7.54
C HIS A 44 -0.02 -5.33 7.01
N VAL A 45 0.72 -6.38 6.87
CA VAL A 45 1.99 -6.38 6.14
C VAL A 45 1.79 -7.24 4.89
N ASP A 46 2.17 -6.74 3.75
CA ASP A 46 2.10 -7.47 2.48
C ASP A 46 2.97 -8.73 2.50
N TYR A 47 2.69 -9.69 1.60
CA TYR A 47 3.63 -10.76 1.34
C TYR A 47 4.94 -10.18 0.78
N GLN A 48 6.03 -10.86 1.03
CA GLN A 48 7.35 -10.44 0.57
C GLN A 48 7.76 -11.18 -0.73
N ARG A 49 7.83 -12.51 -0.67
CA ARG A 49 8.25 -13.32 -1.82
C ARG A 49 7.21 -13.32 -2.93
N HIS A 50 7.65 -13.02 -4.14
CA HIS A 50 6.77 -13.05 -5.29
C HIS A 50 6.34 -14.51 -5.60
N PRO A 51 5.01 -14.78 -5.74
CA PRO A 51 4.53 -16.17 -5.85
C PRO A 51 4.95 -16.89 -7.13
N HIS A 52 5.26 -16.16 -8.21
CA HIS A 52 5.60 -16.71 -9.52
C HIS A 52 7.05 -16.42 -9.97
N LEU A 53 7.78 -15.60 -9.21
CA LEU A 53 9.16 -15.22 -9.49
C LEU A 53 9.98 -15.46 -8.20
N PRO A 54 10.51 -16.68 -7.99
CA PRO A 54 11.08 -17.09 -6.69
C PRO A 54 12.30 -16.27 -6.25
N ASP A 55 13.04 -15.71 -7.21
CA ASP A 55 14.22 -14.87 -6.95
C ASP A 55 13.87 -13.40 -6.74
N LYS A 56 12.58 -13.06 -6.74
CA LYS A 56 12.09 -11.69 -6.55
C LYS A 56 11.23 -11.54 -5.31
N GLU A 57 11.37 -10.37 -4.69
CA GLU A 57 10.49 -9.94 -3.62
C GLU A 57 9.79 -8.63 -3.96
N ARG A 58 8.62 -8.42 -3.38
CA ARG A 58 7.94 -7.12 -3.41
C ARG A 58 8.74 -6.14 -2.55
N ARG A 59 9.25 -5.07 -3.19
CA ARG A 59 10.11 -4.12 -2.52
C ARG A 59 9.47 -2.74 -2.34
N LEU A 60 8.68 -2.31 -3.29
CA LEU A 60 8.08 -0.99 -3.27
C LEU A 60 6.61 -1.09 -3.65
N ASN A 61 5.77 -0.34 -2.95
CA ASN A 61 4.38 -0.10 -3.31
C ASN A 61 4.23 1.38 -3.72
N ALA A 62 3.67 1.61 -4.90
CA ALA A 62 3.30 2.92 -5.39
C ALA A 62 1.77 3.02 -5.46
N ILE A 63 1.20 3.98 -4.76
CA ILE A 63 -0.25 4.23 -4.75
C ILE A 63 -0.52 5.63 -5.31
N LEU A 64 -1.18 5.68 -6.46
CA LEU A 64 -1.66 6.92 -7.07
C LEU A 64 -3.15 7.10 -6.76
N PHE A 65 -3.51 8.23 -6.15
CA PHE A 65 -4.91 8.59 -5.90
C PHE A 65 -5.51 9.28 -7.12
N MET A 66 -6.63 8.76 -7.63
CA MET A 66 -7.17 9.09 -8.97
C MET A 66 -8.58 9.67 -8.94
N HIS A 67 -9.18 9.85 -7.76
CA HIS A 67 -10.47 10.57 -7.63
C HIS A 67 -10.28 12.08 -7.83
N ASP A 68 -11.35 12.79 -8.15
CA ASP A 68 -11.28 14.21 -8.51
C ASP A 68 -11.24 15.15 -7.31
N ARG A 69 -11.79 14.70 -6.18
CA ARG A 69 -11.96 15.53 -4.99
C ARG A 69 -11.81 14.68 -3.72
N TRP A 70 -11.23 15.25 -2.67
CA TRP A 70 -11.16 14.67 -1.33
C TRP A 70 -11.11 15.76 -0.27
N GLU A 71 -11.83 15.56 0.83
CA GLU A 71 -11.77 16.40 2.01
C GLU A 71 -11.18 15.62 3.18
N LYS A 72 -10.38 16.25 3.98
CA LYS A 72 -9.63 15.62 5.09
C LYS A 72 -10.56 14.87 6.07
N GLU A 73 -11.72 15.44 6.34
CA GLU A 73 -12.71 14.91 7.28
C GLU A 73 -13.39 13.63 6.80
N TRP A 74 -13.26 13.30 5.51
CA TRP A 74 -13.84 12.08 4.94
C TRP A 74 -13.12 10.81 5.37
N GLY A 75 -11.92 10.91 5.97
CA GLY A 75 -11.09 9.77 6.32
C GLY A 75 -10.45 9.14 5.09
N GLY A 76 -10.32 7.81 5.07
CA GLY A 76 -9.72 7.11 3.92
C GLY A 76 -8.21 7.27 3.80
N ASP A 77 -7.55 7.84 4.81
CA ASP A 77 -6.10 8.02 4.85
C ASP A 77 -5.38 6.68 4.71
N LEU A 78 -4.29 6.67 3.97
CA LEU A 78 -3.32 5.59 4.03
C LEU A 78 -2.53 5.73 5.34
N LEU A 79 -2.53 4.70 6.14
CA LEU A 79 -1.85 4.66 7.42
C LEU A 79 -0.58 3.81 7.28
N LEU A 80 0.58 4.39 7.62
CA LEU A 80 1.78 3.62 7.88
C LEU A 80 1.88 3.43 9.39
N CYS A 81 1.99 2.20 9.84
CA CYS A 81 1.82 1.83 11.24
C CYS A 81 3.09 1.20 11.82
N ASP A 82 3.21 1.24 13.14
CA ASP A 82 4.09 0.32 13.86
C ASP A 82 3.54 -1.11 13.84
N MET A 83 4.30 -2.08 14.31
CA MET A 83 3.91 -3.49 14.33
C MET A 83 2.76 -3.82 15.30
N ASN A 84 2.32 -2.86 16.11
CA ASN A 84 1.12 -2.97 16.96
C ASN A 84 -0.13 -2.40 16.28
N GLY A 85 0.04 -1.81 15.09
CA GLY A 85 -1.04 -1.19 14.31
C GLY A 85 -1.32 0.27 14.66
N LYS A 86 -0.49 0.90 15.48
CA LYS A 86 -0.58 2.33 15.76
C LYS A 86 -0.05 3.11 14.56
N ALA A 87 -0.84 4.04 14.02
CA ALA A 87 -0.42 4.90 12.93
C ALA A 87 0.76 5.79 13.36
N ILE A 88 1.83 5.76 12.56
CA ILE A 88 3.01 6.63 12.69
C ILE A 88 2.90 7.77 11.68
N VAL A 89 2.44 7.45 10.46
CA VAL A 89 2.23 8.42 9.38
C VAL A 89 0.84 8.24 8.81
N GLU A 90 0.15 9.36 8.63
CA GLU A 90 -1.18 9.43 8.00
C GLU A 90 -1.06 10.20 6.70
N ILE A 91 -1.47 9.58 5.61
CA ILE A 91 -1.36 10.15 4.27
C ILE A 91 -2.75 10.35 3.71
N GLU A 92 -3.18 11.59 3.70
CA GLU A 92 -4.45 11.99 3.08
C GLU A 92 -4.46 11.60 1.59
N PRO A 93 -5.53 10.98 1.08
CA PRO A 93 -5.60 10.55 -0.31
C PRO A 93 -5.96 11.74 -1.23
N LYS A 94 -5.10 12.75 -1.31
CA LYS A 94 -5.31 13.91 -2.21
C LYS A 94 -5.33 13.50 -3.67
N PRO A 95 -6.24 14.07 -4.48
CA PRO A 95 -6.23 13.84 -5.93
C PRO A 95 -4.86 14.06 -6.56
N GLY A 96 -4.43 13.13 -7.39
CA GLY A 96 -3.14 13.19 -8.08
C GLY A 96 -1.91 12.91 -7.22
N ARG A 97 -2.06 12.69 -5.90
CA ARG A 97 -0.94 12.31 -5.04
C ARG A 97 -0.45 10.92 -5.38
N LEU A 98 0.85 10.79 -5.59
CA LEU A 98 1.56 9.52 -5.64
C LEU A 98 2.27 9.30 -4.31
N THR A 99 2.05 8.14 -3.70
CA THR A 99 2.72 7.73 -2.47
C THR A 99 3.58 6.52 -2.76
N LEU A 100 4.83 6.56 -2.31
CA LEU A 100 5.78 5.46 -2.40
C LEU A 100 6.16 5.03 -0.98
N PHE A 101 6.13 3.73 -0.72
CA PHE A 101 6.67 3.18 0.52
C PHE A 101 7.28 1.80 0.31
N GLU A 102 8.30 1.52 1.10
CA GLU A 102 9.01 0.24 1.04
C GLU A 102 8.14 -0.90 1.60
N CYS A 103 8.17 -2.04 0.92
CA CYS A 103 7.59 -3.29 1.41
C CYS A 103 8.65 -4.12 2.13
N GLY A 104 8.39 -4.47 3.38
CA GLY A 104 9.33 -5.23 4.22
C GLY A 104 8.62 -6.06 5.28
N SER A 105 9.37 -6.58 6.23
CA SER A 105 8.81 -7.37 7.36
C SER A 105 8.02 -6.51 8.36
N ASP A 106 8.28 -5.23 8.39
CA ASP A 106 7.81 -4.22 9.33
C ASP A 106 7.02 -3.07 8.67
N SER A 107 6.75 -3.18 7.39
CA SER A 107 5.97 -2.17 6.62
C SER A 107 4.46 -2.33 6.82
N MET A 108 4.02 -2.30 8.08
CA MET A 108 2.59 -2.43 8.38
C MET A 108 1.83 -1.18 7.92
N HIS A 109 0.73 -1.40 7.21
CA HIS A 109 -0.07 -0.32 6.67
C HIS A 109 -1.55 -0.70 6.58
N GLY A 110 -2.41 0.30 6.43
CA GLY A 110 -3.85 0.11 6.33
C GLY A 110 -4.53 1.33 5.74
N VAL A 111 -5.86 1.33 5.73
CA VAL A 111 -6.66 2.48 5.28
C VAL A 111 -7.71 2.79 6.32
N ARG A 112 -7.74 4.05 6.76
CA ARG A 112 -8.74 4.57 7.69
C ARG A 112 -10.15 4.44 7.09
N VAL A 113 -11.14 4.23 7.94
CA VAL A 113 -12.54 4.17 7.51
C VAL A 113 -12.97 5.44 6.79
N ILE A 114 -13.72 5.28 5.68
CA ILE A 114 -14.33 6.38 4.95
C ILE A 114 -15.64 6.74 5.62
N LYS A 115 -15.76 8.01 6.06
CA LYS A 115 -16.89 8.52 6.86
C LYS A 115 -17.95 9.24 6.00
N GLU A 116 -17.58 9.74 4.82
CA GLU A 116 -18.48 10.47 3.92
C GLU A 116 -19.25 9.49 2.99
N LYS A 117 -20.59 9.60 2.97
CA LYS A 117 -21.46 8.70 2.20
C LYS A 117 -21.29 8.81 0.69
N GLN A 118 -20.96 10.01 0.20
CA GLN A 118 -20.79 10.28 -1.23
C GLN A 118 -19.35 10.15 -1.70
N ALA A 119 -18.41 9.89 -0.79
CA ALA A 119 -17.01 9.74 -1.15
C ALA A 119 -16.77 8.47 -1.96
N VAL A 120 -16.02 8.63 -3.04
CA VAL A 120 -15.47 7.53 -3.84
C VAL A 120 -13.96 7.67 -3.86
N ARG A 121 -13.26 6.81 -3.13
CA ARG A 121 -11.81 6.76 -3.10
C ARG A 121 -11.33 5.82 -4.19
N LEU A 122 -10.78 6.39 -5.26
CA LEU A 122 -10.17 5.63 -6.35
C LEU A 122 -8.65 5.73 -6.25
N SER A 123 -7.97 4.61 -6.28
CA SER A 123 -6.51 4.55 -6.32
C SER A 123 -6.02 3.45 -7.25
N CYS A 124 -4.84 3.65 -7.82
CA CYS A 124 -4.09 2.63 -8.53
C CYS A 124 -2.88 2.22 -7.69
N ALA A 125 -2.76 0.95 -7.36
CA ALA A 125 -1.59 0.41 -6.69
C ALA A 125 -0.73 -0.37 -7.70
N VAL A 126 0.58 -0.12 -7.68
CA VAL A 126 1.57 -0.84 -8.48
C VAL A 126 2.70 -1.28 -7.56
N TYR A 127 3.13 -2.52 -7.74
CA TYR A 127 4.25 -3.06 -6.96
C TYR A 127 5.49 -3.20 -7.83
N TYR A 128 6.63 -2.91 -7.22
CA TYR A 128 7.93 -3.11 -7.85
C TYR A 128 8.71 -4.15 -7.08
N LEU A 129 9.47 -4.92 -7.83
CA LEU A 129 10.23 -6.05 -7.33
C LEU A 129 11.70 -5.69 -7.21
N ALA A 130 12.42 -6.41 -6.36
CA ALA A 130 13.86 -6.41 -6.30
C ALA A 130 14.35 -7.85 -6.04
N ASP A 131 15.65 -8.06 -6.06
CA ASP A 131 16.23 -9.34 -5.69
C ASP A 131 15.86 -9.72 -4.26
N THR A 132 15.54 -10.99 -4.05
CA THR A 132 15.05 -11.50 -2.77
C THR A 132 16.11 -11.40 -1.69
N ARG A 133 15.82 -10.69 -0.60
CA ARG A 133 16.67 -10.65 0.61
C ARG A 133 16.52 -11.94 1.41
N ALA A 134 17.57 -12.33 2.14
CA ALA A 134 17.51 -13.48 3.06
C ALA A 134 16.40 -13.34 4.13
N THR A 135 16.05 -12.10 4.49
CA THR A 135 14.98 -11.78 5.44
C THR A 135 13.58 -11.86 4.85
N ALA A 136 13.43 -11.99 3.53
CA ALA A 136 12.15 -12.11 2.86
C ALA A 136 11.63 -13.54 2.92
N THR A 137 10.86 -13.86 3.93
CA THR A 137 10.37 -15.22 4.19
C THR A 137 8.88 -15.40 3.91
N ARG A 138 8.10 -14.31 3.98
CA ARG A 138 6.65 -14.38 3.90
C ARG A 138 6.13 -14.49 2.46
N THR A 139 5.27 -15.48 2.25
CA THR A 139 4.56 -15.71 0.97
C THR A 139 3.09 -15.29 1.02
N ARG A 140 2.61 -14.82 2.18
CA ARG A 140 1.23 -14.33 2.37
C ARG A 140 1.25 -13.01 3.16
N ALA A 141 0.23 -12.19 2.94
CA ALA A 141 -0.02 -11.02 3.79
C ALA A 141 -0.33 -11.44 5.22
N MET A 142 0.06 -10.61 6.18
CA MET A 142 -0.21 -10.82 7.61
C MET A 142 -1.05 -9.65 8.11
N PHE A 143 -2.27 -9.94 8.51
CA PHE A 143 -3.18 -8.96 9.10
C PHE A 143 -3.08 -8.99 10.63
N LEU A 144 -3.19 -7.83 11.25
CA LEU A 144 -3.35 -7.78 12.70
C LEU A 144 -4.66 -8.46 13.10
N PRO A 145 -4.69 -9.22 14.21
CA PRO A 145 -5.93 -9.77 14.74
C PRO A 145 -6.93 -8.65 15.03
N ASN A 146 -8.15 -8.80 14.56
CA ASN A 146 -9.23 -7.87 14.89
C ASN A 146 -9.53 -7.98 16.40
N ARG A 147 -9.20 -6.97 17.20
CA ARG A 147 -9.40 -6.98 18.67
C ARG A 147 -10.86 -6.76 19.07
N SER A 148 -11.75 -6.43 18.14
CA SER A 148 -13.18 -6.28 18.40
C SER A 148 -13.97 -7.49 17.91
N ARG A 149 -14.57 -8.24 18.82
CA ARG A 149 -15.64 -9.20 18.51
C ARG A 149 -16.88 -8.42 18.05
N GLY A 150 -16.90 -7.92 16.85
CA GLY A 150 -18.04 -7.14 16.36
C GLY A 150 -17.83 -6.41 15.05
N GLY A 151 -16.71 -6.61 14.37
CA GLY A 151 -16.51 -6.04 13.01
C GLY A 151 -16.43 -4.51 12.97
N VAL A 152 -16.27 -3.83 14.10
CA VAL A 152 -16.01 -2.39 14.13
C VAL A 152 -14.52 -2.17 13.88
N PRO A 153 -14.15 -1.34 12.89
CA PRO A 153 -12.76 -0.98 12.66
C PRO A 153 -12.17 -0.41 13.95
N VAL A 154 -10.99 -0.88 14.34
CA VAL A 154 -10.24 -0.22 15.42
C VAL A 154 -9.90 1.16 14.89
N GLU A 155 -10.56 2.20 15.38
CA GLU A 155 -10.05 3.56 15.23
C GLU A 155 -8.70 3.58 15.96
N VAL A 156 -7.64 3.64 15.18
CA VAL A 156 -6.32 3.89 15.75
C VAL A 156 -6.35 5.34 16.17
N ALA A 157 -6.40 5.58 17.48
CA ALA A 157 -6.42 6.88 18.11
C ALA A 157 -5.10 7.64 17.86
#